data_8315ccc9bc22565b231a44ebf85fee22
#
_entry.id   8315ccc9bc22565b231a44ebf85fee22
#
_cell.length_a   1.000
_cell.length_b   1.000
_cell.length_c   1.000
_cell.angle_alpha   90.00
_cell.angle_beta   90.00
_cell.angle_gamma   90.00
#
_symmetry.space_group_name_H-M   'P 1'
#
loop_
_entity.id
_entity.type
_entity.pdbx_description
1 polymer ?
#
loop_
_entity_poly.entity_id
_entity_poly.type
_entity_poly.pdbx_seq_one_letter_code
_entity_poly.pdbx_strand_id
1 'polypeptide(L)'
;MSDASFDRAEDAIRRLLGAEAVRAPRERESRCARIVAEPCDAEQIAAIVRVCEAERIALAPLGAARTLAEIRHTPVMLGVSLARMDRVVSHEPEDMTVIAEAGLTLGALNRRLAEHGQRLPLDPRGLGETALGALLGAAQAGPLRLSEGTPRDLLIGVRFVGREGRTVQGGGRVVKNVAGYDLMKVMTGSFGTLGVIVEAAFKLRPIPEGYTAAVAPFARASSAFAAAARLCDALPLLHAEVLSPVLAARFGYPGVFALIAAIAGNAPELEYQRGSLRALDGVALFDGPRAGAIYEQLRDLEFAPAAIAAQLATAPGELGRCVESIGAEFRAHAGCGVAQIFLGGEVDLAGARETVARWRSAARAAKGHLRILAAAPALRPELDFFDAPPPGVLNLMRRLKAAFDPSGVFNPGCFVGGI
;
A
#
# COMPACT_ATOMS: atom_id res chain seq x y z
N MET A 1 -30.17 -4.84 10.60
CA MET A 1 -29.45 -5.05 11.89
C MET A 1 -30.12 -4.14 12.91
N SER A 2 -30.48 -4.63 14.10
CA SER A 2 -31.17 -3.81 15.12
C SER A 2 -30.14 -3.06 15.97
N ASP A 3 -30.48 -1.85 16.40
CA ASP A 3 -29.64 -1.07 17.34
C ASP A 3 -29.36 -1.86 18.62
N ALA A 4 -30.30 -2.71 19.05
CA ALA A 4 -30.13 -3.59 20.21
C ALA A 4 -28.98 -4.63 20.08
N SER A 5 -28.68 -5.14 18.87
CA SER A 5 -27.52 -6.02 18.67
C SER A 5 -26.20 -5.25 18.79
N PHE A 6 -26.17 -4.01 18.32
CA PHE A 6 -25.01 -3.15 18.45
C PHE A 6 -24.73 -2.81 19.91
N ASP A 7 -25.75 -2.39 20.67
CA ASP A 7 -25.60 -2.03 22.07
C ASP A 7 -25.08 -3.22 22.92
N ARG A 8 -25.60 -4.45 22.68
CA ARG A 8 -25.09 -5.66 23.35
C ARG A 8 -23.64 -5.94 23.02
N ALA A 9 -23.23 -5.77 21.76
CA ALA A 9 -21.84 -5.97 21.36
C ALA A 9 -20.93 -4.92 21.95
N GLU A 10 -21.31 -3.64 21.93
CA GLU A 10 -20.54 -2.57 22.55
C GLU A 10 -20.35 -2.82 24.04
N ASP A 11 -21.41 -3.16 24.76
CA ASP A 11 -21.34 -3.50 26.18
C ASP A 11 -20.45 -4.72 26.47
N ALA A 12 -20.53 -5.76 25.63
CA ALA A 12 -19.67 -6.94 25.77
C ALA A 12 -18.18 -6.58 25.53
N ILE A 13 -17.90 -5.78 24.50
CA ILE A 13 -16.53 -5.35 24.19
C ILE A 13 -15.97 -4.42 25.25
N ARG A 14 -16.78 -3.51 25.80
CA ARG A 14 -16.40 -2.65 26.93
C ARG A 14 -16.06 -3.47 28.19
N ARG A 15 -16.82 -4.53 28.46
CA ARG A 15 -16.50 -5.45 29.58
C ARG A 15 -15.21 -6.23 29.35
N LEU A 16 -14.93 -6.62 28.09
CA LEU A 16 -13.71 -7.36 27.74
C LEU A 16 -12.44 -6.53 27.81
N LEU A 17 -12.50 -5.29 27.32
CA LEU A 17 -11.30 -4.46 27.14
C LEU A 17 -11.11 -3.42 28.24
N GLY A 18 -12.15 -3.11 29.03
CA GLY A 18 -12.25 -1.90 29.81
C GLY A 18 -12.88 -0.74 29.04
N ALA A 19 -13.61 0.13 29.73
CA ALA A 19 -14.37 1.20 29.12
C ALA A 19 -13.49 2.19 28.32
N GLU A 20 -12.27 2.44 28.80
CA GLU A 20 -11.28 3.36 28.19
C GLU A 20 -10.70 2.82 26.87
N ALA A 21 -10.75 1.53 26.62
CA ALA A 21 -10.26 0.90 25.41
C ALA A 21 -11.31 0.90 24.26
N VAL A 22 -12.51 1.46 24.51
CA VAL A 22 -13.57 1.63 23.50
C VAL A 22 -13.94 3.10 23.44
N ARG A 23 -13.70 3.73 22.31
CA ARG A 23 -13.82 5.17 22.13
C ARG A 23 -14.59 5.56 20.85
N ALA A 24 -14.94 6.82 20.76
CA ALA A 24 -15.40 7.42 19.52
C ALA A 24 -14.28 7.40 18.44
N PRO A 25 -14.62 7.27 17.16
CA PRO A 25 -13.65 7.34 16.08
C PRO A 25 -13.06 8.73 15.95
N ARG A 26 -11.76 8.81 15.57
CA ARG A 26 -11.13 10.05 15.13
C ARG A 26 -11.66 10.43 13.74
N GLU A 27 -11.36 11.64 13.28
CA GLU A 27 -11.90 12.19 12.01
C GLU A 27 -11.82 11.22 10.82
N ARG A 28 -10.64 10.62 10.55
CA ARG A 28 -10.49 9.66 9.46
C ARG A 28 -11.16 8.31 9.73
N GLU A 29 -11.16 7.89 10.99
CA GLU A 29 -11.76 6.62 11.42
C GLU A 29 -13.29 6.67 11.34
N SER A 30 -13.92 7.84 11.52
CA SER A 30 -15.37 8.02 11.46
C SER A 30 -15.98 7.63 10.11
N ARG A 31 -15.17 7.67 9.04
CA ARG A 31 -15.56 7.15 7.73
C ARG A 31 -15.57 5.63 7.67
N CYS A 32 -14.84 4.97 8.58
CA CYS A 32 -14.65 3.53 8.58
C CYS A 32 -15.52 2.83 9.61
N ALA A 33 -15.76 3.43 10.79
CA ALA A 33 -16.44 2.78 11.89
C ALA A 33 -17.23 3.77 12.76
N ARG A 34 -18.25 3.27 13.49
CA ARG A 34 -19.05 4.05 14.45
C ARG A 34 -18.38 4.17 15.81
N ILE A 35 -17.75 3.09 16.26
CA ILE A 35 -16.93 3.04 17.48
C ILE A 35 -15.60 2.36 17.18
N VAL A 36 -14.60 2.58 18.01
CA VAL A 36 -13.25 1.99 17.87
C VAL A 36 -12.86 1.28 19.15
N ALA A 37 -12.51 -0.01 19.02
CA ALA A 37 -11.90 -0.81 20.08
C ALA A 37 -10.38 -0.83 19.88
N GLU A 38 -9.64 -0.73 20.99
CA GLU A 38 -8.17 -0.73 21.02
C GLU A 38 -7.64 -1.92 21.86
N PRO A 39 -7.69 -3.16 21.31
CA PRO A 39 -7.13 -4.33 21.98
C PRO A 39 -5.61 -4.21 22.13
N CYS A 40 -5.05 -4.86 23.14
CA CYS A 40 -3.61 -4.88 23.41
C CYS A 40 -2.93 -6.21 23.05
N ASP A 41 -3.69 -7.24 22.69
CA ASP A 41 -3.18 -8.55 22.29
C ASP A 41 -4.14 -9.30 21.36
N ALA A 42 -3.66 -10.44 20.84
CA ALA A 42 -4.42 -11.27 19.90
C ALA A 42 -5.61 -11.98 20.59
N GLU A 43 -5.58 -12.22 21.89
CA GLU A 43 -6.66 -12.90 22.62
C GLU A 43 -7.86 -11.96 22.76
N GLN A 44 -7.61 -10.68 23.02
CA GLN A 44 -8.65 -9.66 23.03
C GLN A 44 -9.27 -9.49 21.66
N ILE A 45 -8.49 -9.51 20.58
CA ILE A 45 -9.02 -9.50 19.19
C ILE A 45 -9.87 -10.74 18.93
N ALA A 46 -9.40 -11.92 19.37
CA ALA A 46 -10.15 -13.17 19.23
C ALA A 46 -11.51 -13.11 19.96
N ALA A 47 -11.55 -12.53 21.14
CA ALA A 47 -12.78 -12.32 21.89
C ALA A 47 -13.72 -11.33 21.18
N ILE A 48 -13.21 -10.22 20.64
CA ILE A 48 -13.97 -9.26 19.84
C ILE A 48 -14.58 -9.95 18.61
N VAL A 49 -13.82 -10.76 17.88
CA VAL A 49 -14.31 -11.49 16.71
C VAL A 49 -15.48 -12.38 17.10
N ARG A 50 -15.38 -13.16 18.18
CA ARG A 50 -16.48 -14.02 18.65
C ARG A 50 -17.75 -13.23 18.99
N VAL A 51 -17.61 -12.06 19.63
CA VAL A 51 -18.75 -11.16 19.90
C VAL A 51 -19.37 -10.67 18.58
N CYS A 52 -18.55 -10.23 17.63
CA CYS A 52 -19.00 -9.75 16.33
C CYS A 52 -19.75 -10.83 15.55
N GLU A 53 -19.27 -12.07 15.57
CA GLU A 53 -19.94 -13.21 14.92
C GLU A 53 -21.28 -13.55 15.59
N ALA A 54 -21.32 -13.60 16.93
CA ALA A 54 -22.53 -13.89 17.69
C ALA A 54 -23.64 -12.85 17.46
N GLU A 55 -23.27 -11.57 17.46
CA GLU A 55 -24.21 -10.45 17.27
C GLU A 55 -24.37 -10.03 15.79
N ARG A 56 -23.67 -10.70 14.86
CA ARG A 56 -23.65 -10.41 13.42
C ARG A 56 -23.27 -8.96 13.09
N ILE A 57 -22.20 -8.47 13.73
CA ILE A 57 -21.70 -7.11 13.60
C ILE A 57 -20.44 -7.10 12.75
N ALA A 58 -20.42 -6.25 11.74
CA ALA A 58 -19.26 -6.06 10.90
C ALA A 58 -18.16 -5.27 11.66
N LEU A 59 -16.93 -5.75 11.56
CA LEU A 59 -15.73 -5.09 12.06
C LEU A 59 -14.78 -4.72 10.91
N ALA A 60 -14.00 -3.65 11.09
CA ALA A 60 -12.92 -3.27 10.18
C ALA A 60 -11.62 -3.10 10.96
N PRO A 61 -10.53 -3.81 10.58
CA PRO A 61 -9.21 -3.50 11.10
C PRO A 61 -8.79 -2.09 10.66
N LEU A 62 -8.49 -1.22 11.62
CA LEU A 62 -8.04 0.14 11.38
C LEU A 62 -6.51 0.18 11.55
N GLY A 63 -5.79 0.37 10.46
CA GLY A 63 -4.41 0.80 10.51
C GLY A 63 -4.35 2.33 10.64
N ALA A 64 -3.60 3.02 9.80
CA ALA A 64 -3.67 4.49 9.71
C ALA A 64 -5.03 5.01 9.19
N ALA A 65 -6.03 4.17 9.03
CA ALA A 65 -7.36 4.40 8.46
C ALA A 65 -7.39 5.10 7.08
N ARG A 66 -6.21 5.49 6.54
CA ARG A 66 -6.07 6.29 5.32
C ARG A 66 -6.70 5.62 4.12
N THR A 67 -6.26 4.39 3.80
CA THR A 67 -6.72 3.68 2.60
C THR A 67 -8.18 3.27 2.70
N LEU A 68 -8.61 2.78 3.87
CA LEU A 68 -10.01 2.39 4.07
C LEU A 68 -10.96 3.59 4.00
N ALA A 69 -10.56 4.74 4.55
CA ALA A 69 -11.34 5.97 4.49
C ALA A 69 -11.53 6.50 3.06
N GLU A 70 -10.63 6.15 2.13
CA GLU A 70 -10.81 6.50 0.71
C GLU A 70 -11.76 5.54 -0.01
N ILE A 71 -11.70 4.25 0.30
CA ILE A 71 -12.49 3.19 -0.37
C ILE A 71 -13.90 3.08 0.22
N ARG A 72 -14.01 3.18 1.55
CA ARG A 72 -15.26 2.96 2.27
C ARG A 72 -16.14 4.22 2.26
N HIS A 73 -17.40 4.05 1.93
CA HIS A 73 -18.40 5.12 1.96
C HIS A 73 -19.52 4.89 3.00
N THR A 74 -19.61 3.69 3.57
CA THR A 74 -20.52 3.38 4.68
C THR A 74 -19.72 2.81 5.84
N PRO A 75 -19.70 3.44 7.03
CA PRO A 75 -18.96 2.92 8.18
C PRO A 75 -19.50 1.56 8.63
N VAL A 76 -18.63 0.66 9.06
CA VAL A 76 -19.02 -0.53 9.84
C VAL A 76 -19.37 -0.11 11.27
N MET A 77 -19.92 -1.04 12.06
CA MET A 77 -20.22 -0.75 13.45
C MET A 77 -18.97 -0.62 14.29
N LEU A 78 -18.00 -1.52 14.13
CA LEU A 78 -16.81 -1.60 14.97
C LEU A 78 -15.52 -1.45 14.14
N GLY A 79 -14.70 -0.47 14.50
CA GLY A 79 -13.29 -0.39 14.10
C GLY A 79 -12.41 -1.10 15.14
N VAL A 80 -11.41 -1.85 14.68
CA VAL A 80 -10.39 -2.46 15.55
C VAL A 80 -9.05 -1.77 15.27
N SER A 81 -8.61 -0.93 16.21
CA SER A 81 -7.33 -0.23 16.13
C SER A 81 -6.25 -1.04 16.83
N LEU A 82 -5.16 -1.31 16.13
CA LEU A 82 -4.02 -2.05 16.68
C LEU A 82 -2.95 -1.14 17.28
N ALA A 83 -3.27 0.12 17.54
CA ALA A 83 -2.30 1.11 18.02
C ALA A 83 -1.58 0.72 19.33
N ARG A 84 -2.20 -0.17 20.15
CA ARG A 84 -1.61 -0.70 21.40
C ARG A 84 -0.78 -1.98 21.19
N MET A 85 -0.70 -2.48 19.95
CA MET A 85 0.09 -3.65 19.55
C MET A 85 1.27 -3.16 18.68
N ASP A 86 2.25 -2.52 19.29
CA ASP A 86 3.32 -1.76 18.62
C ASP A 86 4.74 -2.23 18.99
N ARG A 87 4.87 -3.49 19.44
CA ARG A 87 6.16 -4.04 19.88
C ARG A 87 6.91 -4.71 18.72
N VAL A 88 8.25 -4.65 18.79
CA VAL A 88 9.12 -5.61 18.12
C VAL A 88 9.13 -6.88 18.96
N VAL A 89 8.63 -7.98 18.43
CA VAL A 89 8.52 -9.27 19.11
C VAL A 89 9.87 -9.98 19.14
N SER A 90 10.60 -9.93 18.02
CA SER A 90 11.94 -10.49 17.88
C SER A 90 12.67 -9.77 16.76
N HIS A 91 13.97 -9.53 16.93
CA HIS A 91 14.88 -9.05 15.89
C HIS A 91 16.14 -9.88 15.97
N GLU A 92 16.49 -10.53 14.85
CA GLU A 92 17.69 -11.32 14.68
C GLU A 92 18.57 -10.65 13.61
N PRO A 93 19.49 -9.76 14.03
CA PRO A 93 20.31 -8.98 13.09
C PRO A 93 21.16 -9.84 12.18
N GLU A 94 21.74 -10.95 12.68
CA GLU A 94 22.58 -11.84 11.91
C GLU A 94 21.80 -12.58 10.82
N ASP A 95 20.52 -12.90 11.07
CA ASP A 95 19.62 -13.55 10.12
C ASP A 95 18.89 -12.56 9.20
N MET A 96 19.08 -11.26 9.41
CA MET A 96 18.38 -10.21 8.67
C MET A 96 16.86 -10.36 8.71
N THR A 97 16.30 -10.69 9.88
CA THR A 97 14.86 -10.91 10.07
C THR A 97 14.32 -10.18 11.29
N VAL A 98 13.06 -9.79 11.21
CA VAL A 98 12.31 -9.17 12.32
C VAL A 98 10.89 -9.71 12.38
N ILE A 99 10.36 -9.89 13.59
CA ILE A 99 8.94 -10.09 13.86
C ILE A 99 8.44 -8.89 14.65
N ALA A 100 7.36 -8.30 14.19
CA ALA A 100 6.75 -7.13 14.82
C ALA A 100 5.22 -7.24 14.85
N GLU A 101 4.63 -6.62 15.85
CA GLU A 101 3.19 -6.46 15.95
C GLU A 101 2.65 -5.53 14.85
N ALA A 102 1.44 -5.80 14.39
CA ALA A 102 0.88 -5.17 13.21
C ALA A 102 0.49 -3.68 13.40
N GLY A 103 0.40 -3.22 14.65
CA GLY A 103 0.17 -1.81 14.98
C GLY A 103 1.44 -0.96 14.97
N LEU A 104 2.63 -1.58 15.03
CA LEU A 104 3.90 -0.85 14.94
C LEU A 104 3.99 -0.10 13.61
N THR A 105 4.38 1.18 13.65
CA THR A 105 4.58 1.94 12.41
C THR A 105 5.90 1.57 11.75
N LEU A 106 5.93 1.60 10.41
CA LEU A 106 7.15 1.32 9.64
C LEU A 106 8.29 2.28 10.00
N GLY A 107 7.97 3.56 10.26
CA GLY A 107 8.97 4.54 10.68
C GLY A 107 9.56 4.21 12.05
N ALA A 108 8.74 3.77 13.02
CA ALA A 108 9.22 3.36 14.33
C ALA A 108 10.07 2.08 14.26
N LEU A 109 9.64 1.12 13.43
CA LEU A 109 10.42 -0.10 13.18
C LEU A 109 11.79 0.25 12.57
N ASN A 110 11.84 1.05 11.49
CA ASN A 110 13.09 1.37 10.82
C ASN A 110 14.07 2.18 11.69
N ARG A 111 13.58 3.01 12.62
CA ARG A 111 14.47 3.66 13.61
C ARG A 111 15.19 2.64 14.51
N ARG A 112 14.48 1.60 14.97
CA ARG A 112 15.09 0.54 15.78
C ARG A 112 16.07 -0.33 14.97
N LEU A 113 15.69 -0.67 13.73
CA LEU A 113 16.54 -1.47 12.84
C LEU A 113 17.83 -0.74 12.44
N ALA A 114 17.78 0.60 12.33
CA ALA A 114 18.92 1.43 11.98
C ALA A 114 20.06 1.35 13.01
N GLU A 115 19.76 1.05 14.29
CA GLU A 115 20.76 0.80 15.33
C GLU A 115 21.70 -0.37 15.00
N HIS A 116 21.24 -1.28 14.10
CA HIS A 116 21.99 -2.43 13.59
C HIS A 116 22.39 -2.26 12.11
N GLY A 117 22.29 -1.04 11.54
CA GLY A 117 22.60 -0.81 10.12
C GLY A 117 21.60 -1.46 9.16
N GLN A 118 20.39 -1.79 9.62
CA GLN A 118 19.37 -2.52 8.88
C GLN A 118 18.12 -1.68 8.64
N ARG A 119 17.31 -2.09 7.66
CA ARG A 119 16.01 -1.49 7.35
C ARG A 119 15.03 -2.53 6.81
N LEU A 120 13.75 -2.28 6.99
CA LEU A 120 12.68 -2.85 6.18
C LEU A 120 12.43 -1.89 5.02
N PRO A 121 12.85 -2.22 3.78
CA PRO A 121 12.91 -1.26 2.66
C PRO A 121 11.56 -1.10 1.96
N LEU A 122 10.50 -0.96 2.72
CA LEU A 122 9.17 -0.60 2.23
C LEU A 122 8.98 0.91 2.37
N ASP A 123 8.37 1.52 1.38
CA ASP A 123 8.29 2.97 1.28
C ASP A 123 6.89 3.47 0.89
N PRO A 124 5.84 3.10 1.64
CA PRO A 124 4.52 3.66 1.41
C PRO A 124 4.52 5.16 1.66
N ARG A 125 3.61 5.88 1.00
CA ARG A 125 3.36 7.29 1.33
C ARG A 125 3.00 7.43 2.82
N GLY A 126 3.59 8.42 3.50
CA GLY A 126 3.40 8.62 4.94
C GLY A 126 4.01 7.50 5.78
N LEU A 127 5.23 7.10 5.43
CA LEU A 127 5.99 6.02 6.06
C LEU A 127 6.00 6.09 7.59
N GLY A 128 6.17 7.30 8.16
CA GLY A 128 6.24 7.50 9.61
C GLY A 128 4.99 7.06 10.38
N GLU A 129 3.82 7.16 9.75
CA GLU A 129 2.51 6.90 10.37
C GLU A 129 1.88 5.57 9.91
N THR A 130 2.43 4.92 8.89
CA THR A 130 1.84 3.71 8.32
C THR A 130 2.14 2.50 9.21
N ALA A 131 1.11 1.94 9.83
CA ALA A 131 1.21 0.70 10.60
C ALA A 131 1.46 -0.50 9.67
N LEU A 132 2.23 -1.49 10.14
CA LEU A 132 2.59 -2.69 9.37
C LEU A 132 1.37 -3.48 8.89
N GLY A 133 0.34 -3.62 9.74
CA GLY A 133 -0.90 -4.29 9.34
C GLY A 133 -1.66 -3.56 8.23
N ALA A 134 -1.66 -2.22 8.24
CA ALA A 134 -2.27 -1.41 7.18
C ALA A 134 -1.47 -1.51 5.86
N LEU A 135 -0.14 -1.47 5.97
CA LEU A 135 0.76 -1.64 4.83
C LEU A 135 0.55 -2.99 4.14
N LEU A 136 0.45 -4.06 4.91
CA LEU A 136 0.19 -5.41 4.41
C LEU A 136 -1.22 -5.54 3.86
N GLY A 137 -2.22 -5.11 4.63
CA GLY A 137 -3.64 -5.22 4.26
C GLY A 137 -3.98 -4.51 2.95
N ALA A 138 -3.36 -3.37 2.67
CA ALA A 138 -3.55 -2.61 1.44
C ALA A 138 -2.48 -2.85 0.35
N ALA A 139 -1.47 -3.71 0.63
CA ALA A 139 -0.33 -3.99 -0.24
C ALA A 139 0.36 -2.70 -0.74
N GLN A 140 0.62 -1.76 0.17
CA GLN A 140 1.19 -0.47 -0.18
C GLN A 140 2.68 -0.59 -0.50
N ALA A 141 3.09 -0.01 -1.62
CA ALA A 141 4.49 0.08 -2.02
C ALA A 141 4.75 1.38 -2.77
N GLY A 142 5.92 1.96 -2.57
CA GLY A 142 6.39 3.20 -3.21
C GLY A 142 7.43 2.96 -4.29
N PRO A 143 8.32 3.96 -4.52
CA PRO A 143 9.38 3.89 -5.52
C PRO A 143 10.35 2.71 -5.39
N LEU A 144 10.68 2.29 -4.15
CA LEU A 144 11.62 1.18 -3.91
C LEU A 144 11.10 -0.18 -4.39
N ARG A 145 9.86 -0.27 -4.87
CA ARG A 145 9.34 -1.52 -5.45
C ARG A 145 10.18 -2.06 -6.60
N LEU A 146 10.94 -1.22 -7.28
CA LEU A 146 11.80 -1.65 -8.38
C LEU A 146 12.94 -2.55 -7.89
N SER A 147 13.64 -2.16 -6.85
CA SER A 147 14.80 -2.88 -6.32
C SER A 147 14.44 -3.88 -5.22
N GLU A 148 13.51 -3.51 -4.36
CA GLU A 148 13.24 -4.23 -3.12
C GLU A 148 11.96 -5.09 -3.17
N GLY A 149 11.14 -4.86 -4.20
CA GLY A 149 9.84 -5.52 -4.34
C GLY A 149 8.73 -4.83 -3.55
N THR A 150 7.72 -5.61 -3.21
CA THR A 150 6.50 -5.19 -2.52
C THR A 150 6.41 -5.84 -1.14
N PRO A 151 5.45 -5.48 -0.28
CA PRO A 151 5.24 -6.17 1.00
C PRO A 151 5.15 -7.69 0.85
N ARG A 152 4.60 -8.18 -0.27
CA ARG A 152 4.47 -9.61 -0.58
C ARG A 152 5.82 -10.32 -0.75
N ASP A 153 6.85 -9.60 -1.18
CA ASP A 153 8.18 -10.14 -1.46
C ASP A 153 9.07 -10.19 -0.22
N LEU A 154 8.78 -9.33 0.77
CA LEU A 154 9.53 -9.19 2.00
C LEU A 154 8.89 -9.92 3.19
N LEU A 155 7.58 -10.19 3.16
CA LEU A 155 6.85 -10.89 4.20
C LEU A 155 7.18 -12.39 4.16
N ILE A 156 7.72 -12.93 5.25
CA ILE A 156 8.09 -14.35 5.40
C ILE A 156 7.22 -15.10 6.40
N GLY A 157 6.46 -14.39 7.22
CA GLY A 157 5.50 -14.97 8.13
C GLY A 157 4.40 -13.99 8.50
N VAL A 158 3.21 -14.50 8.76
CA VAL A 158 2.05 -13.72 9.20
C VAL A 158 1.28 -14.48 10.27
N ARG A 159 0.84 -13.76 11.29
CA ARG A 159 -0.12 -14.24 12.28
C ARG A 159 -1.35 -13.34 12.26
N PHE A 160 -2.52 -13.94 12.18
CA PHE A 160 -3.77 -13.20 12.11
C PHE A 160 -4.88 -13.89 12.90
N VAL A 161 -5.86 -13.13 13.36
CA VAL A 161 -7.08 -13.64 13.97
C VAL A 161 -8.16 -13.72 12.89
N GLY A 162 -8.65 -14.92 12.66
CA GLY A 162 -9.71 -15.23 11.70
C GLY A 162 -11.03 -15.60 12.38
N ARG A 163 -11.88 -16.29 11.63
CA ARG A 163 -13.19 -16.75 12.08
C ARG A 163 -13.13 -17.49 13.42
N GLU A 164 -14.23 -17.44 14.19
CA GLU A 164 -14.34 -18.05 15.53
C GLU A 164 -13.30 -17.54 16.53
N GLY A 165 -12.62 -16.41 16.20
CA GLY A 165 -11.52 -15.90 17.00
C GLY A 165 -10.28 -16.80 16.98
N ARG A 166 -10.12 -17.66 15.97
CA ARG A 166 -8.95 -18.54 15.87
C ARG A 166 -7.74 -17.75 15.42
N THR A 167 -6.65 -17.89 16.14
CA THR A 167 -5.35 -17.40 15.69
C THR A 167 -4.73 -18.39 14.71
N VAL A 168 -4.37 -17.89 13.53
CA VAL A 168 -3.75 -18.66 12.45
C VAL A 168 -2.37 -18.09 12.16
N GLN A 169 -1.39 -18.96 11.96
CA GLN A 169 -0.02 -18.60 11.57
C GLN A 169 0.32 -19.24 10.23
N GLY A 170 0.92 -18.44 9.34
CA GLY A 170 1.50 -18.90 8.07
C GLY A 170 2.94 -18.42 7.96
N GLY A 171 3.82 -19.26 7.40
CA GLY A 171 5.24 -18.94 7.35
C GLY A 171 5.92 -18.98 8.72
N GLY A 172 7.04 -18.26 8.84
CA GLY A 172 7.84 -18.22 10.06
C GLY A 172 9.10 -17.38 9.88
N ARG A 173 10.10 -17.60 10.75
CA ARG A 173 11.39 -16.88 10.72
C ARG A 173 12.32 -17.32 9.60
N VAL A 174 12.04 -18.45 8.95
CA VAL A 174 12.91 -19.01 7.91
C VAL A 174 12.56 -18.45 6.55
N VAL A 175 13.56 -18.00 5.81
CA VAL A 175 13.42 -17.42 4.47
C VAL A 175 12.83 -18.41 3.45
N LYS A 176 13.00 -19.72 3.67
CA LYS A 176 12.43 -20.78 2.84
C LYS A 176 11.47 -21.62 3.67
N ASN A 177 10.17 -21.44 3.44
CA ASN A 177 9.13 -22.32 3.97
C ASN A 177 8.44 -23.03 2.79
N VAL A 178 8.55 -24.35 2.74
CA VAL A 178 7.94 -25.21 1.70
C VAL A 178 6.76 -26.03 2.22
N ALA A 179 6.41 -25.88 3.50
CA ALA A 179 5.31 -26.59 4.12
C ALA A 179 4.08 -25.69 4.28
N GLY A 180 2.92 -26.20 3.88
CA GLY A 180 1.64 -25.50 4.02
C GLY A 180 1.32 -24.50 2.91
N TYR A 181 0.18 -23.81 3.07
CA TYR A 181 -0.27 -22.78 2.14
C TYR A 181 0.46 -21.46 2.39
N ASP A 182 0.72 -20.71 1.32
CA ASP A 182 1.32 -19.39 1.39
C ASP A 182 0.27 -18.33 1.83
N LEU A 183 -0.02 -18.33 3.13
CA LEU A 183 -0.98 -17.39 3.73
C LEU A 183 -0.49 -15.95 3.68
N MET A 184 0.82 -15.71 3.60
CA MET A 184 1.40 -14.38 3.45
C MET A 184 0.84 -13.70 2.20
N LYS A 185 0.79 -14.46 1.07
CA LYS A 185 0.26 -13.94 -0.19
C LYS A 185 -1.25 -13.72 -0.17
N VAL A 186 -1.98 -14.50 0.63
CA VAL A 186 -3.44 -14.37 0.77
C VAL A 186 -3.79 -13.14 1.62
N MET A 187 -3.05 -12.91 2.70
CA MET A 187 -3.30 -11.79 3.62
C MET A 187 -2.83 -10.44 3.08
N THR A 188 -1.76 -10.43 2.25
CA THR A 188 -1.28 -9.20 1.62
C THR A 188 -2.27 -8.72 0.55
N GLY A 189 -2.79 -7.51 0.72
CA GLY A 189 -3.79 -6.92 -0.17
C GLY A 189 -5.23 -7.40 0.10
N SER A 190 -5.49 -8.04 1.24
CA SER A 190 -6.82 -8.51 1.62
C SER A 190 -7.77 -7.42 2.12
N PHE A 191 -7.29 -6.20 2.37
CA PHE A 191 -8.06 -5.08 2.93
C PHE A 191 -8.78 -5.41 4.25
N GLY A 192 -8.24 -6.39 5.01
CA GLY A 192 -8.85 -6.84 6.26
C GLY A 192 -10.14 -7.62 6.08
N THR A 193 -10.44 -8.10 4.86
CA THR A 193 -11.67 -8.87 4.57
C THR A 193 -11.58 -10.35 4.94
N LEU A 194 -10.39 -10.84 5.31
CA LEU A 194 -10.14 -12.25 5.62
C LEU A 194 -9.77 -12.49 7.10
N GLY A 195 -9.57 -11.44 7.86
CA GLY A 195 -9.15 -11.48 9.26
C GLY A 195 -8.35 -10.26 9.67
N VAL A 196 -7.92 -10.22 10.92
CA VAL A 196 -7.11 -9.15 11.52
C VAL A 196 -5.68 -9.60 11.64
N ILE A 197 -4.76 -9.03 10.85
CA ILE A 197 -3.30 -9.29 10.97
C ILE A 197 -2.83 -8.72 12.31
N VAL A 198 -2.16 -9.54 13.12
CA VAL A 198 -1.69 -9.18 14.45
C VAL A 198 -0.17 -9.12 14.56
N GLU A 199 0.55 -9.95 13.81
CA GLU A 199 2.01 -9.96 13.73
C GLU A 199 2.48 -10.27 12.30
N ALA A 200 3.66 -9.77 11.96
CA ALA A 200 4.31 -10.03 10.70
C ALA A 200 5.82 -10.25 10.87
N ALA A 201 6.35 -11.22 10.15
CA ALA A 201 7.77 -11.50 10.06
C ALA A 201 8.29 -11.04 8.69
N PHE A 202 9.38 -10.29 8.68
CA PHE A 202 9.97 -9.71 7.47
C PHE A 202 11.44 -10.08 7.32
N LYS A 203 11.90 -10.22 6.06
CA LYS A 203 13.33 -10.12 5.73
C LYS A 203 13.73 -8.66 5.63
N LEU A 204 14.93 -8.38 6.13
CA LEU A 204 15.51 -7.05 6.16
C LEU A 204 16.57 -6.87 5.05
N ARG A 205 17.03 -5.63 4.92
CA ARG A 205 18.14 -5.25 4.05
C ARG A 205 19.11 -4.37 4.84
N PRO A 206 20.39 -4.36 4.47
CA PRO A 206 21.32 -3.38 5.01
C PRO A 206 20.94 -1.98 4.54
N ILE A 207 21.27 -0.98 5.33
CA ILE A 207 21.20 0.41 4.91
C ILE A 207 22.39 0.64 3.96
N PRO A 208 22.19 1.12 2.72
CA PRO A 208 23.28 1.40 1.81
C PRO A 208 24.18 2.52 2.36
N GLU A 209 25.49 2.45 2.10
CA GLU A 209 26.46 3.46 2.54
C GLU A 209 26.18 4.83 1.92
N GLY A 210 25.71 4.83 0.68
CA GLY A 210 25.35 6.04 -0.03
C GLY A 210 24.39 5.79 -1.17
N TYR A 211 23.83 6.86 -1.70
CA TYR A 211 23.03 6.82 -2.92
C TYR A 211 23.12 8.13 -3.68
N THR A 212 22.91 8.04 -4.99
CA THR A 212 22.87 9.15 -5.92
C THR A 212 21.53 9.17 -6.62
N ALA A 213 20.87 10.32 -6.65
CA ALA A 213 19.67 10.57 -7.44
C ALA A 213 20.05 11.34 -8.71
N ALA A 214 19.45 10.95 -9.83
CA ALA A 214 19.54 11.62 -11.12
C ALA A 214 18.17 12.18 -11.50
N VAL A 215 18.12 13.43 -11.94
CA VAL A 215 16.90 14.05 -12.50
C VAL A 215 17.23 14.52 -13.91
N ALA A 216 16.53 14.00 -14.90
CA ALA A 216 16.73 14.33 -16.32
C ALA A 216 15.42 14.79 -16.97
N PRO A 217 15.41 15.94 -17.71
CA PRO A 217 14.23 16.43 -18.42
C PRO A 217 14.06 15.75 -19.80
N PHE A 218 12.81 15.62 -20.25
CA PHE A 218 12.47 15.09 -21.56
C PHE A 218 11.29 15.85 -22.17
N ALA A 219 11.35 16.14 -23.46
CA ALA A 219 10.26 16.78 -24.19
C ALA A 219 9.05 15.85 -24.40
N ARG A 220 9.25 14.52 -24.38
CA ARG A 220 8.23 13.51 -24.63
C ARG A 220 8.27 12.41 -23.55
N ALA A 221 7.09 11.91 -23.16
CA ALA A 221 6.99 10.78 -22.27
C ALA A 221 7.68 9.53 -22.85
N SER A 222 7.47 9.22 -24.11
CA SER A 222 8.10 8.07 -24.78
C SER A 222 9.63 8.08 -24.68
N SER A 223 10.27 9.26 -24.81
CA SER A 223 11.72 9.40 -24.63
C SER A 223 12.16 9.15 -23.19
N ALA A 224 11.40 9.65 -22.21
CA ALA A 224 11.66 9.40 -20.79
C ALA A 224 11.54 7.91 -20.45
N PHE A 225 10.48 7.23 -20.93
CA PHE A 225 10.31 5.79 -20.73
C PHE A 225 11.40 4.97 -21.42
N ALA A 226 11.82 5.35 -22.65
CA ALA A 226 12.93 4.69 -23.33
C ALA A 226 14.25 4.86 -22.58
N ALA A 227 14.52 6.03 -22.00
CA ALA A 227 15.68 6.26 -21.17
C ALA A 227 15.63 5.45 -19.86
N ALA A 228 14.47 5.42 -19.21
CA ALA A 228 14.25 4.60 -18.01
C ALA A 228 14.49 3.11 -18.28
N ALA A 229 13.97 2.58 -19.38
CA ALA A 229 14.18 1.18 -19.76
C ALA A 229 15.67 0.87 -19.95
N ARG A 230 16.40 1.69 -20.72
CA ARG A 230 17.86 1.51 -20.89
C ARG A 230 18.62 1.54 -19.57
N LEU A 231 18.25 2.43 -18.64
CA LEU A 231 18.88 2.47 -17.33
C LEU A 231 18.56 1.24 -16.49
N CYS A 232 17.30 0.75 -16.51
CA CYS A 232 16.92 -0.48 -15.81
C CYS A 232 17.66 -1.72 -16.34
N ASP A 233 17.97 -1.75 -17.66
CA ASP A 233 18.75 -2.83 -18.25
C ASP A 233 20.24 -2.75 -17.90
N ALA A 234 20.76 -1.53 -17.70
CA ALA A 234 22.19 -1.28 -17.50
C ALA A 234 22.61 -1.23 -16.03
N LEU A 235 21.72 -0.86 -15.11
CA LEU A 235 22.04 -0.55 -13.71
C LEU A 235 21.07 -1.21 -12.72
N PRO A 236 21.53 -1.59 -11.54
CA PRO A 236 20.70 -1.99 -10.40
C PRO A 236 20.08 -0.75 -9.74
N LEU A 237 19.10 -0.14 -10.41
CA LEU A 237 18.46 1.08 -9.90
C LEU A 237 17.67 0.81 -8.62
N LEU A 238 17.73 1.72 -7.66
CA LEU A 238 16.81 1.74 -6.52
C LEU A 238 15.37 2.01 -6.97
N HIS A 239 15.23 3.03 -7.80
CA HIS A 239 13.95 3.39 -8.41
C HIS A 239 14.17 4.10 -9.74
N ALA A 240 13.13 4.09 -10.59
CA ALA A 240 13.05 4.84 -11.84
C ALA A 240 11.62 5.35 -12.02
N GLU A 241 11.44 6.66 -11.87
CA GLU A 241 10.14 7.32 -11.88
C GLU A 241 10.04 8.27 -13.06
N VAL A 242 9.04 8.09 -13.93
CA VAL A 242 8.70 9.06 -14.97
C VAL A 242 7.53 9.91 -14.49
N LEU A 243 7.72 11.23 -14.50
CA LEU A 243 6.73 12.21 -14.07
C LEU A 243 6.19 12.99 -15.26
N SER A 244 4.88 13.22 -15.27
CA SER A 244 4.24 14.16 -16.19
C SER A 244 4.64 15.62 -15.87
N PRO A 245 4.44 16.57 -16.81
CA PRO A 245 4.96 17.94 -16.69
C PRO A 245 4.50 18.69 -15.43
N VAL A 246 3.26 18.51 -14.99
CA VAL A 246 2.75 19.15 -13.77
C VAL A 246 3.49 18.63 -12.53
N LEU A 247 3.78 17.34 -12.49
CA LEU A 247 4.52 16.74 -11.37
C LEU A 247 6.01 17.04 -11.45
N ALA A 248 6.60 17.06 -12.65
CA ALA A 248 8.01 17.41 -12.88
C ALA A 248 8.32 18.85 -12.44
N ALA A 249 7.37 19.77 -12.57
CA ALA A 249 7.50 21.15 -12.10
C ALA A 249 7.82 21.23 -10.59
N ARG A 250 7.32 20.29 -9.77
CA ARG A 250 7.62 20.23 -8.33
C ARG A 250 9.07 19.91 -8.02
N PHE A 251 9.79 19.35 -9.00
CA PHE A 251 11.22 19.04 -8.92
C PHE A 251 12.09 20.05 -9.67
N GLY A 252 11.51 21.18 -10.10
CA GLY A 252 12.24 22.26 -10.78
C GLY A 252 12.27 22.15 -12.32
N TYR A 253 11.44 21.27 -12.92
CA TYR A 253 11.38 21.02 -14.36
C TYR A 253 9.99 21.31 -14.95
N PRO A 254 9.56 22.58 -15.01
CA PRO A 254 8.22 22.92 -15.52
C PRO A 254 8.13 22.71 -17.05
N GLY A 255 6.94 22.24 -17.49
CA GLY A 255 6.62 22.13 -18.92
C GLY A 255 7.25 20.94 -19.65
N VAL A 256 8.00 20.09 -18.94
CA VAL A 256 8.66 18.89 -19.52
C VAL A 256 8.37 17.66 -18.65
N PHE A 257 8.55 16.49 -19.23
CA PHE A 257 8.58 15.24 -18.46
C PHE A 257 9.91 15.12 -17.71
N ALA A 258 9.92 14.46 -16.57
CA ALA A 258 11.15 14.20 -15.83
C ALA A 258 11.31 12.69 -15.57
N LEU A 259 12.52 12.19 -15.77
CA LEU A 259 12.95 10.90 -15.24
C LEU A 259 13.74 11.15 -13.96
N ILE A 260 13.30 10.56 -12.86
CA ILE A 260 14.02 10.55 -11.58
C ILE A 260 14.46 9.11 -11.30
N ALA A 261 15.76 8.87 -11.35
CA ALA A 261 16.34 7.55 -11.09
C ALA A 261 17.33 7.63 -9.94
N ALA A 262 17.50 6.55 -9.19
CA ALA A 262 18.51 6.49 -8.14
C ALA A 262 19.26 5.17 -8.13
N ILE A 263 20.53 5.25 -7.73
CA ILE A 263 21.44 4.14 -7.47
C ILE A 263 21.91 4.18 -6.02
N ALA A 264 22.27 3.02 -5.49
CA ALA A 264 22.81 2.89 -4.14
C ALA A 264 23.99 1.92 -4.13
N GLY A 265 24.87 2.07 -3.16
CA GLY A 265 26.01 1.20 -2.97
C GLY A 265 27.13 1.88 -2.16
N ASN A 266 28.30 1.29 -2.17
CA ASN A 266 29.52 1.89 -1.65
C ASN A 266 30.09 2.93 -2.64
N ALA A 267 31.11 3.68 -2.23
CA ALA A 267 31.67 4.76 -3.05
C ALA A 267 32.20 4.31 -4.42
N PRO A 268 32.97 3.18 -4.56
CA PRO A 268 33.39 2.66 -5.86
C PRO A 268 32.21 2.25 -6.77
N GLU A 269 31.20 1.57 -6.23
CA GLU A 269 30.01 1.16 -6.98
C GLU A 269 29.25 2.38 -7.52
N LEU A 270 29.04 3.39 -6.68
CA LEU A 270 28.36 4.63 -7.08
C LEU A 270 29.12 5.36 -8.19
N GLU A 271 30.47 5.48 -8.10
CA GLU A 271 31.24 6.18 -9.14
C GLU A 271 31.18 5.44 -10.48
N TYR A 272 31.24 4.10 -10.47
CA TYR A 272 31.08 3.31 -11.68
C TYR A 272 29.70 3.52 -12.32
N GLN A 273 28.63 3.45 -11.53
CA GLN A 273 27.25 3.56 -12.01
C GLN A 273 26.88 4.98 -12.47
N ARG A 274 27.48 6.01 -11.89
CA ARG A 274 27.28 7.43 -12.28
C ARG A 274 27.60 7.70 -13.74
N GLY A 275 28.52 6.93 -14.33
CA GLY A 275 28.86 7.05 -15.76
C GLY A 275 27.64 6.90 -16.66
N SER A 276 26.79 5.90 -16.41
CA SER A 276 25.55 5.68 -17.16
C SER A 276 24.48 6.76 -16.91
N LEU A 277 24.42 7.29 -15.69
CA LEU A 277 23.49 8.39 -15.38
C LEU A 277 23.92 9.71 -16.08
N ARG A 278 25.21 10.01 -16.11
CA ARG A 278 25.78 11.18 -16.81
C ARG A 278 25.54 11.19 -18.32
N ALA A 279 25.24 10.02 -18.91
CA ALA A 279 24.92 9.91 -20.34
C ALA A 279 23.51 10.42 -20.69
N LEU A 280 22.68 10.77 -19.72
CA LEU A 280 21.39 11.40 -19.98
C LEU A 280 21.55 12.90 -20.26
N ASP A 281 20.94 13.38 -21.33
CA ASP A 281 20.98 14.80 -21.68
C ASP A 281 20.32 15.66 -20.61
N GLY A 282 21.02 16.73 -20.20
CA GLY A 282 20.52 17.69 -19.22
C GLY A 282 20.34 17.12 -17.82
N VAL A 283 20.95 15.99 -17.49
CA VAL A 283 20.85 15.35 -16.18
C VAL A 283 21.53 16.21 -15.10
N ALA A 284 20.84 16.30 -13.95
CA ALA A 284 21.40 16.78 -12.70
C ALA A 284 21.58 15.60 -11.74
N LEU A 285 22.77 15.46 -11.16
CA LEU A 285 23.08 14.44 -10.15
C LEU A 285 23.12 15.07 -8.76
N PHE A 286 22.58 14.34 -7.79
CA PHE A 286 22.48 14.75 -6.40
C PHE A 286 22.95 13.63 -5.49
N ASP A 287 23.74 13.95 -4.47
CA ASP A 287 24.26 13.00 -3.48
C ASP A 287 23.80 13.37 -2.07
N GLY A 288 23.96 12.45 -1.13
CA GLY A 288 23.77 12.65 0.29
C GLY A 288 22.38 13.22 0.66
N PRO A 289 22.32 14.24 1.56
CA PRO A 289 21.04 14.77 2.05
C PRO A 289 20.12 15.31 0.94
N ARG A 290 20.69 15.86 -0.15
CA ARG A 290 19.90 16.40 -1.27
C ARG A 290 19.24 15.29 -2.08
N ALA A 291 19.93 14.19 -2.32
CA ALA A 291 19.35 13.00 -2.93
C ALA A 291 18.23 12.42 -2.04
N GLY A 292 18.44 12.44 -0.69
CA GLY A 292 17.43 12.07 0.29
C GLY A 292 16.16 12.88 0.20
N ALA A 293 16.31 14.19 0.14
CA ALA A 293 15.16 15.10 0.03
C ALA A 293 14.36 14.88 -1.26
N ILE A 294 15.04 14.61 -2.40
CA ILE A 294 14.37 14.26 -3.67
C ILE A 294 13.57 12.95 -3.52
N TYR A 295 14.17 11.92 -2.92
CA TYR A 295 13.50 10.67 -2.69
C TYR A 295 12.28 10.81 -1.76
N GLU A 296 12.41 11.53 -0.64
CA GLU A 296 11.30 11.77 0.28
C GLU A 296 10.15 12.53 -0.39
N GLN A 297 10.47 13.58 -1.14
CA GLN A 297 9.49 14.31 -1.93
C GLN A 297 8.79 13.42 -2.95
N LEU A 298 9.54 12.52 -3.61
CA LEU A 298 9.01 11.59 -4.59
C LEU A 298 8.10 10.54 -3.92
N ARG A 299 8.52 9.95 -2.78
CA ARG A 299 7.73 8.98 -2.01
C ARG A 299 6.41 9.57 -1.54
N ASP A 300 6.46 10.76 -0.96
CA ASP A 300 5.32 11.42 -0.33
C ASP A 300 4.56 12.36 -1.28
N LEU A 301 4.86 12.27 -2.59
CA LEU A 301 4.22 13.10 -3.61
C LEU A 301 2.70 13.07 -3.46
N GLU A 302 2.13 14.21 -3.06
CA GLU A 302 0.69 14.37 -2.90
C GLU A 302 0.04 14.79 -4.22
N PHE A 303 -1.14 14.25 -4.45
CA PHE A 303 -1.93 14.48 -5.64
C PHE A 303 -3.19 15.28 -5.31
N ALA A 304 -3.05 16.29 -4.46
CA ALA A 304 -4.17 17.12 -4.04
C ALA A 304 -4.24 18.42 -4.86
N PRO A 305 -5.46 18.89 -5.18
CA PRO A 305 -6.71 18.17 -5.07
C PRO A 305 -7.05 17.46 -6.39
N ALA A 306 -6.82 16.16 -6.47
CA ALA A 306 -7.30 15.36 -7.59
C ALA A 306 -8.78 15.00 -7.37
N ALA A 307 -9.61 15.14 -8.41
CA ALA A 307 -10.97 14.63 -8.39
C ALA A 307 -10.97 13.10 -8.30
N ILE A 308 -10.02 12.45 -9.01
CA ILE A 308 -9.80 11.00 -8.98
C ILE A 308 -8.30 10.73 -9.02
N ALA A 309 -7.83 9.84 -8.16
CA ALA A 309 -6.52 9.23 -8.23
C ALA A 309 -6.69 7.72 -8.46
N ALA A 310 -5.94 7.14 -9.41
CA ALA A 310 -6.03 5.72 -9.72
C ALA A 310 -4.63 5.11 -9.89
N GLN A 311 -4.52 3.80 -9.67
CA GLN A 311 -3.36 3.00 -9.98
C GLN A 311 -3.62 2.15 -11.21
N LEU A 312 -2.82 2.35 -12.22
CA LEU A 312 -2.71 1.54 -13.43
C LEU A 312 -1.62 0.49 -13.22
N ALA A 313 -1.85 -0.74 -13.65
CA ALA A 313 -0.83 -1.77 -13.73
C ALA A 313 -0.90 -2.47 -15.10
N THR A 314 0.25 -2.57 -15.77
CA THR A 314 0.41 -3.20 -17.11
C THR A 314 1.74 -3.96 -17.14
N ALA A 315 2.05 -4.60 -18.27
CA ALA A 315 3.42 -5.03 -18.52
C ALA A 315 4.36 -3.79 -18.59
N PRO A 316 5.59 -3.85 -18.05
CA PRO A 316 6.50 -2.70 -18.03
C PRO A 316 6.70 -2.03 -19.41
N GLY A 317 6.85 -2.82 -20.47
CA GLY A 317 7.01 -2.31 -21.84
C GLY A 317 5.79 -1.63 -22.44
N GLU A 318 4.59 -1.82 -21.87
CA GLU A 318 3.34 -1.20 -22.33
C GLU A 318 2.99 0.08 -21.55
N LEU A 319 3.64 0.30 -20.40
CA LEU A 319 3.27 1.38 -19.48
C LEU A 319 3.30 2.76 -20.14
N GLY A 320 4.38 3.07 -20.85
CA GLY A 320 4.55 4.38 -21.51
C GLY A 320 3.43 4.64 -22.52
N ARG A 321 3.14 3.68 -23.40
CA ARG A 321 2.04 3.78 -24.38
C ARG A 321 0.68 3.92 -23.69
N CYS A 322 0.46 3.19 -22.63
CA CYS A 322 -0.81 3.22 -21.91
C CYS A 322 -1.06 4.58 -21.24
N VAL A 323 -0.07 5.15 -20.53
CA VAL A 323 -0.24 6.47 -19.89
C VAL A 323 -0.39 7.60 -20.92
N GLU A 324 0.30 7.53 -22.05
CA GLU A 324 0.12 8.48 -23.16
C GLU A 324 -1.29 8.42 -23.74
N SER A 325 -1.85 7.21 -23.94
CA SER A 325 -3.22 7.04 -24.46
C SER A 325 -4.29 7.50 -23.45
N ILE A 326 -4.02 7.42 -22.16
CA ILE A 326 -4.89 7.91 -21.08
C ILE A 326 -4.91 9.44 -21.05
N GLY A 327 -3.78 10.08 -21.31
CA GLY A 327 -3.67 11.55 -21.37
C GLY A 327 -3.92 12.26 -20.03
N ALA A 328 -3.71 11.59 -18.90
CA ALA A 328 -3.84 12.15 -17.57
C ALA A 328 -2.47 12.51 -16.99
N GLU A 329 -2.44 13.33 -15.92
CA GLU A 329 -1.23 13.52 -15.13
C GLU A 329 -0.83 12.19 -14.47
N PHE A 330 0.47 11.91 -14.40
CA PHE A 330 0.94 10.64 -13.86
C PHE A 330 2.30 10.70 -13.17
N ARG A 331 2.51 9.76 -12.25
CA ARG A 331 3.78 9.25 -11.78
C ARG A 331 3.88 7.77 -12.14
N ALA A 332 4.88 7.38 -12.89
CA ALA A 332 5.05 6.00 -13.34
C ALA A 332 6.33 5.39 -12.78
N HIS A 333 6.19 4.23 -12.10
CA HIS A 333 7.30 3.34 -11.70
C HIS A 333 7.74 2.57 -12.95
N ALA A 334 8.66 3.15 -13.74
CA ALA A 334 8.90 2.77 -15.14
C ALA A 334 9.31 1.31 -15.31
N GLY A 335 10.19 0.78 -14.44
CA GLY A 335 10.63 -0.62 -14.51
C GLY A 335 9.62 -1.66 -13.97
N CYS A 336 8.52 -1.20 -13.34
CA CYS A 336 7.58 -2.09 -12.66
C CYS A 336 6.24 -2.27 -13.37
N GLY A 337 5.98 -1.50 -14.43
CA GLY A 337 4.69 -1.53 -15.12
C GLY A 337 3.53 -0.93 -14.31
N VAL A 338 3.80 -0.06 -13.33
CA VAL A 338 2.79 0.55 -12.47
C VAL A 338 2.85 2.07 -12.59
N ALA A 339 1.69 2.72 -12.73
CA ALA A 339 1.58 4.16 -12.67
C ALA A 339 0.45 4.59 -11.74
N GLN A 340 0.60 5.74 -11.11
CA GLN A 340 -0.48 6.49 -10.50
C GLN A 340 -0.88 7.59 -11.47
N ILE A 341 -2.16 7.65 -11.79
CA ILE A 341 -2.74 8.62 -12.72
C ILE A 341 -3.77 9.49 -12.00
N PHE A 342 -3.91 10.73 -12.45
CA PHE A 342 -4.66 11.76 -11.74
C PHE A 342 -5.55 12.54 -12.68
N LEU A 343 -6.80 12.75 -12.25
CA LEU A 343 -7.72 13.72 -12.81
C LEU A 343 -7.79 14.92 -11.86
N GLY A 344 -7.28 16.05 -12.31
CA GLY A 344 -7.39 17.33 -11.58
C GLY A 344 -8.71 18.05 -11.87
N GLY A 345 -8.94 19.12 -11.12
CA GLY A 345 -10.12 19.99 -11.30
C GLY A 345 -11.42 19.41 -10.73
N GLU A 346 -12.51 20.14 -10.95
CA GLU A 346 -13.85 19.68 -10.62
C GLU A 346 -14.42 18.85 -11.77
N VAL A 347 -15.03 17.72 -11.44
CA VAL A 347 -15.70 16.83 -12.38
C VAL A 347 -17.03 16.38 -11.76
N ASP A 348 -18.07 16.36 -12.56
CA ASP A 348 -19.35 15.80 -12.15
C ASP A 348 -19.32 14.25 -12.21
N LEU A 349 -20.36 13.62 -11.70
CA LEU A 349 -20.45 12.17 -11.63
C LEU A 349 -20.43 11.50 -13.02
N ALA A 350 -21.06 12.09 -14.02
CA ALA A 350 -21.12 11.55 -15.36
C ALA A 350 -19.74 11.57 -16.01
N GLY A 351 -19.03 12.69 -15.95
CA GLY A 351 -17.66 12.84 -16.45
C GLY A 351 -16.65 11.96 -15.69
N ALA A 352 -16.86 11.79 -14.38
CA ALA A 352 -16.04 10.88 -13.57
C ALA A 352 -16.19 9.42 -14.02
N ARG A 353 -17.44 8.95 -14.21
CA ARG A 353 -17.72 7.59 -14.70
C ARG A 353 -17.18 7.36 -16.11
N GLU A 354 -17.35 8.30 -17.02
CA GLU A 354 -16.80 8.25 -18.38
C GLU A 354 -15.27 8.17 -18.35
N THR A 355 -14.63 9.02 -17.58
CA THR A 355 -13.17 9.04 -17.44
C THR A 355 -12.63 7.71 -16.90
N VAL A 356 -13.22 7.18 -15.81
CA VAL A 356 -12.82 5.87 -15.25
C VAL A 356 -13.04 4.75 -16.24
N ALA A 357 -14.16 4.73 -16.97
CA ALA A 357 -14.45 3.74 -17.99
C ALA A 357 -13.42 3.77 -19.13
N ARG A 358 -13.05 4.97 -19.61
CA ARG A 358 -12.00 5.17 -20.62
C ARG A 358 -10.64 4.69 -20.13
N TRP A 359 -10.24 5.04 -18.90
CA TRP A 359 -8.98 4.60 -18.31
C TRP A 359 -8.91 3.08 -18.15
N ARG A 360 -10.01 2.44 -17.68
CA ARG A 360 -10.11 0.98 -17.60
C ARG A 360 -10.03 0.31 -18.97
N SER A 361 -10.64 0.91 -19.98
CA SER A 361 -10.55 0.42 -21.35
C SER A 361 -9.12 0.45 -21.88
N ALA A 362 -8.39 1.57 -21.67
CA ALA A 362 -6.98 1.69 -22.04
C ALA A 362 -6.10 0.68 -21.29
N ALA A 363 -6.32 0.50 -19.99
CA ALA A 363 -5.61 -0.49 -19.19
C ALA A 363 -5.83 -1.91 -19.71
N ARG A 364 -7.07 -2.30 -20.01
CA ARG A 364 -7.41 -3.63 -20.57
C ARG A 364 -6.81 -3.85 -21.96
N ALA A 365 -6.78 -2.82 -22.82
CA ALA A 365 -6.12 -2.88 -24.13
C ALA A 365 -4.62 -3.19 -24.00
N ALA A 366 -3.98 -2.69 -22.92
CA ALA A 366 -2.60 -2.99 -22.55
C ALA A 366 -2.46 -4.27 -21.69
N LYS A 367 -3.48 -5.14 -21.64
CA LYS A 367 -3.55 -6.36 -20.81
C LYS A 367 -3.31 -6.09 -19.31
N GLY A 368 -3.65 -4.90 -18.87
CA GLY A 368 -3.52 -4.43 -17.50
C GLY A 368 -4.86 -4.27 -16.81
N HIS A 369 -4.81 -3.63 -15.66
CA HIS A 369 -5.98 -3.28 -14.86
C HIS A 369 -5.81 -1.92 -14.17
N LEU A 370 -6.92 -1.35 -13.70
CA LEU A 370 -6.95 -0.05 -13.04
C LEU A 370 -7.76 -0.13 -11.75
N ARG A 371 -7.19 0.37 -10.66
CA ARG A 371 -7.86 0.53 -9.37
C ARG A 371 -7.91 2.00 -9.00
N ILE A 372 -9.07 2.50 -8.56
CA ILE A 372 -9.18 3.83 -7.96
C ILE A 372 -8.51 3.78 -6.58
N LEU A 373 -7.67 4.76 -6.27
CA LEU A 373 -7.00 4.92 -4.99
C LEU A 373 -7.74 5.90 -4.09
N ALA A 374 -8.25 6.97 -4.69
CA ALA A 374 -9.00 8.01 -4.00
C ALA A 374 -9.93 8.71 -4.99
N ALA A 375 -11.05 9.24 -4.49
CA ALA A 375 -11.95 10.10 -5.25
C ALA A 375 -12.49 11.22 -4.35
N ALA A 376 -12.93 12.33 -4.96
CA ALA A 376 -13.61 13.40 -4.26
C ALA A 376 -14.82 12.84 -3.47
N PRO A 377 -15.11 13.35 -2.27
CA PRO A 377 -16.15 12.78 -1.40
C PRO A 377 -17.50 12.56 -2.08
N ALA A 378 -17.93 13.49 -2.93
CA ALA A 378 -19.20 13.42 -3.66
C ALA A 378 -19.25 12.28 -4.70
N LEU A 379 -18.11 11.81 -5.20
CA LEU A 379 -18.01 10.78 -6.23
C LEU A 379 -17.90 9.37 -5.63
N ARG A 380 -17.41 9.23 -4.40
CA ARG A 380 -17.07 7.93 -3.78
C ARG A 380 -18.21 6.93 -3.77
N PRO A 381 -19.45 7.27 -3.36
CA PRO A 381 -20.54 6.30 -3.27
C PRO A 381 -20.94 5.70 -4.61
N GLU A 382 -20.60 6.39 -5.69
CA GLU A 382 -21.08 6.12 -7.04
C GLU A 382 -20.00 5.50 -7.95
N LEU A 383 -18.76 5.38 -7.45
CA LEU A 383 -17.65 4.81 -8.20
C LEU A 383 -17.27 3.44 -7.64
N ASP A 384 -17.16 2.44 -8.52
CA ASP A 384 -16.51 1.18 -8.18
C ASP A 384 -14.99 1.40 -8.13
N PHE A 385 -14.39 1.21 -6.94
CA PHE A 385 -12.95 1.42 -6.74
C PHE A 385 -12.09 0.32 -7.36
N PHE A 386 -12.66 -0.86 -7.61
CA PHE A 386 -11.93 -1.98 -8.18
C PHE A 386 -12.40 -2.27 -9.61
N ASP A 387 -11.46 -2.60 -10.48
CA ASP A 387 -11.82 -3.13 -11.80
C ASP A 387 -12.26 -4.60 -11.64
N ALA A 388 -13.38 -4.95 -12.23
CA ALA A 388 -13.92 -6.31 -12.12
C ALA A 388 -12.98 -7.32 -12.78
N PRO A 389 -12.46 -8.32 -12.04
CA PRO A 389 -11.65 -9.37 -12.63
C PRO A 389 -12.52 -10.32 -13.46
N PRO A 390 -11.92 -11.18 -14.30
CA PRO A 390 -12.67 -12.22 -15.02
C PRO A 390 -13.58 -13.02 -14.08
N PRO A 391 -14.78 -13.45 -14.51
CA PRO A 391 -15.77 -14.10 -13.67
C PRO A 391 -15.25 -15.30 -12.88
N GLY A 392 -14.37 -16.11 -13.47
CA GLY A 392 -13.74 -17.26 -12.80
C GLY A 392 -12.85 -16.86 -11.63
N VAL A 393 -12.11 -15.73 -11.77
CA VAL A 393 -11.27 -15.18 -10.70
C VAL A 393 -12.13 -14.63 -9.57
N LEU A 394 -13.18 -13.88 -9.91
CA LEU A 394 -14.11 -13.35 -8.89
C LEU A 394 -14.80 -14.46 -8.11
N ASN A 395 -15.22 -15.54 -8.78
CA ASN A 395 -15.80 -16.71 -8.10
C ASN A 395 -14.82 -17.38 -7.14
N LEU A 396 -13.54 -17.49 -7.53
CA LEU A 396 -12.51 -18.02 -6.63
C LEU A 396 -12.32 -17.11 -5.41
N MET A 397 -12.28 -15.79 -5.60
CA MET A 397 -12.18 -14.80 -4.50
C MET A 397 -13.38 -14.92 -3.54
N ARG A 398 -14.59 -15.04 -4.05
CA ARG A 398 -15.81 -15.25 -3.23
C ARG A 398 -15.76 -16.55 -2.44
N ARG A 399 -15.29 -17.65 -3.04
CA ARG A 399 -15.11 -18.93 -2.34
C ARG A 399 -14.06 -18.82 -1.23
N LEU A 400 -12.95 -18.11 -1.49
CA LEU A 400 -11.93 -17.83 -0.48
C LEU A 400 -12.53 -17.01 0.68
N LYS A 401 -13.23 -15.92 0.38
CA LYS A 401 -13.94 -15.12 1.38
C LYS A 401 -14.88 -15.98 2.23
N ALA A 402 -15.71 -16.80 1.61
CA ALA A 402 -16.64 -17.70 2.32
C ALA A 402 -15.93 -18.74 3.20
N ALA A 403 -14.73 -19.19 2.82
CA ALA A 403 -13.93 -20.11 3.63
C ALA A 403 -13.28 -19.43 4.84
N PHE A 404 -12.79 -18.18 4.69
CA PHE A 404 -12.13 -17.43 5.76
C PHE A 404 -13.12 -16.69 6.66
N ASP A 405 -14.23 -16.23 6.12
CA ASP A 405 -15.24 -15.41 6.81
C ASP A 405 -16.67 -15.82 6.41
N PRO A 406 -17.13 -16.99 6.82
CA PRO A 406 -18.48 -17.44 6.49
C PRO A 406 -19.59 -16.58 7.13
N SER A 407 -19.28 -15.90 8.22
CA SER A 407 -20.20 -14.99 8.93
C SER A 407 -20.31 -13.61 8.27
N GLY A 408 -19.38 -13.25 7.39
CA GLY A 408 -19.35 -11.95 6.72
C GLY A 408 -19.04 -10.77 7.64
N VAL A 409 -18.29 -10.98 8.73
CA VAL A 409 -18.02 -9.94 9.73
C VAL A 409 -16.77 -9.11 9.41
N PHE A 410 -15.78 -9.68 8.69
CA PHE A 410 -14.54 -8.98 8.40
C PHE A 410 -14.67 -8.02 7.23
N ASN A 411 -14.72 -6.73 7.53
CA ASN A 411 -14.67 -5.60 6.60
C ASN A 411 -15.49 -5.75 5.30
N PRO A 412 -16.77 -6.12 5.39
CA PRO A 412 -17.59 -6.45 4.22
C PRO A 412 -17.72 -5.24 3.29
N GLY A 413 -17.77 -5.50 1.99
CA GLY A 413 -17.96 -4.50 0.95
C GLY A 413 -16.73 -3.65 0.64
N CYS A 414 -15.56 -3.93 1.22
CA CYS A 414 -14.33 -3.16 1.03
C CYS A 414 -13.36 -3.73 0.00
N PHE A 415 -13.78 -4.74 -0.75
CA PHE A 415 -12.93 -5.35 -1.77
C PHE A 415 -13.69 -5.58 -3.07
N VAL A 416 -12.99 -6.09 -4.09
CA VAL A 416 -13.52 -6.30 -5.44
C VAL A 416 -14.79 -7.13 -5.45
N GLY A 417 -15.80 -6.71 -6.22
CA GLY A 417 -17.07 -7.40 -6.35
C GLY A 417 -17.92 -7.43 -5.09
N GLY A 418 -17.72 -6.47 -4.18
CA GLY A 418 -18.49 -6.34 -2.94
C GLY A 418 -18.08 -7.31 -1.82
N ILE A 419 -16.87 -7.90 -1.93
CA ILE A 419 -16.29 -8.79 -0.89
C ILE A 419 -15.93 -7.98 0.34
#